data_3b443bc7d500f48c01390af70580512e
#
_entry.id   3b443bc7d500f48c01390af70580512e
#
_cell.length_a   1.000
_cell.length_b   1.000
_cell.length_c   1.000
_cell.angle_alpha   90.00
_cell.angle_beta   90.00
_cell.angle_gamma   90.00
#
_symmetry.space_group_name_H-M   'P 1'
#
loop_
_entity.id
_entity.type
_entity.pdbx_description
1 polymer ?
#
loop_
_entity_poly.entity_id
_entity_poly.type
_entity_poly.pdbx_seq_one_letter_code
_entity_poly.pdbx_strand_id
1 'polypeptide(L)'
;MHFLLHRPDAERDAGILMNGQVVLCRGINDGVELDRTIRDLSSYRPAMRSVSIVPVGLTKYRDGLAPLTPFDRESAGLVIDQIEDWQKRLAADGVDPVSPHFVHASDEWYILAGRELPEEERYDGYLQLENGVGMVRLLENEVRAALESPSFLKEADEAVDSTGRKVILACGKLIENHLKKLTGWIMERWPYVEICVRAIRNDFFGERITVSGLITGGDLIRQLRDAAGCADELLIPVSMLRSGEKVFLDDLTTEDVQRELKIPVRITWTGGEEFLRACLGMEASAESERQVYESWE
;
A
#
# COMPACT_ATOMS: atom_id res chain seq x y z
N MET A 1 -6.77 21.39 20.92
CA MET A 1 -6.22 20.90 19.65
C MET A 1 -5.90 22.08 18.72
N HIS A 2 -5.02 23.01 19.16
CA HIS A 2 -4.67 24.25 18.45
C HIS A 2 -3.21 24.31 17.96
N PHE A 3 -2.45 23.24 18.14
CA PHE A 3 -0.99 23.28 17.93
C PHE A 3 -0.50 23.02 16.50
N LEU A 4 -1.35 22.54 15.60
CA LEU A 4 -0.94 22.23 14.22
C LEU A 4 -1.16 23.36 13.22
N LEU A 5 -1.92 24.40 13.56
CA LEU A 5 -2.27 25.50 12.62
C LEU A 5 -1.22 26.63 12.52
N HIS A 6 -0.18 26.65 13.35
CA HIS A 6 0.84 27.72 13.27
C HIS A 6 2.04 27.40 12.35
N ARG A 7 2.27 26.13 12.03
CA ARG A 7 3.38 25.72 11.15
C ARG A 7 3.10 25.91 9.66
N PRO A 8 1.91 25.53 9.13
CA PRO A 8 1.64 25.67 7.69
C PRO A 8 1.75 27.11 7.16
N ASP A 9 1.46 28.12 7.98
CA ASP A 9 1.63 29.53 7.57
C ASP A 9 3.09 29.89 7.33
N ALA A 10 3.99 29.49 8.25
CA ALA A 10 5.41 29.75 8.11
C ALA A 10 6.03 28.99 6.93
N GLU A 11 5.60 27.76 6.70
CA GLU A 11 6.05 26.92 5.59
C GLU A 11 5.54 27.47 4.24
N ARG A 12 4.27 27.87 4.16
CA ARG A 12 3.72 28.55 2.99
C ARG A 12 4.48 29.85 2.67
N ASP A 13 4.72 30.68 3.69
CA ASP A 13 5.38 31.96 3.53
C ASP A 13 6.87 31.81 3.14
N ALA A 14 7.47 30.65 3.48
CA ALA A 14 8.80 30.24 3.02
C ALA A 14 8.81 29.60 1.62
N GLY A 15 7.65 29.43 0.98
CA GLY A 15 7.52 28.80 -0.34
C GLY A 15 7.70 27.28 -0.34
N ILE A 16 7.51 26.64 0.82
CA ILE A 16 7.62 25.17 0.97
C ILE A 16 6.33 24.52 0.48
N LEU A 17 6.45 23.50 -0.38
CA LEU A 17 5.32 22.66 -0.78
C LEU A 17 5.07 21.60 0.29
N MET A 18 3.80 21.42 0.65
CA MET A 18 3.39 20.54 1.74
C MET A 18 2.46 19.44 1.25
N ASN A 19 2.62 18.24 1.81
CA ASN A 19 1.63 17.17 1.77
C ASN A 19 1.17 16.88 3.20
N GLY A 20 -0.17 16.82 3.39
CA GLY A 20 -0.77 16.58 4.70
C GLY A 20 -1.24 15.14 4.85
N GLN A 21 -1.26 14.65 6.09
CA GLN A 21 -1.91 13.38 6.44
C GLN A 21 -2.82 13.57 7.65
N VAL A 22 -4.03 13.09 7.55
CA VAL A 22 -5.00 13.04 8.66
C VAL A 22 -5.25 11.60 9.05
N VAL A 23 -4.83 11.22 10.26
CA VAL A 23 -5.19 9.94 10.85
C VAL A 23 -6.58 10.07 11.46
N LEU A 24 -7.57 9.43 10.85
CA LEU A 24 -8.95 9.55 11.23
C LEU A 24 -9.33 8.58 12.34
N CYS A 25 -9.93 9.10 13.41
CA CYS A 25 -10.39 8.36 14.58
C CYS A 25 -11.92 8.49 14.68
N ARG A 26 -12.63 7.36 14.57
CA ARG A 26 -14.10 7.33 14.58
C ARG A 26 -14.69 7.97 15.85
N GLY A 27 -15.62 8.92 15.67
CA GLY A 27 -16.28 9.64 16.75
C GLY A 27 -15.40 10.71 17.43
N ILE A 28 -14.23 11.03 16.89
CA ILE A 28 -13.32 12.03 17.47
C ILE A 28 -13.05 13.16 16.48
N ASN A 29 -12.50 12.85 15.29
CA ASN A 29 -12.13 13.84 14.29
C ASN A 29 -12.73 13.53 12.91
N ASP A 30 -13.74 12.66 12.83
CA ASP A 30 -14.55 12.36 11.65
C ASP A 30 -15.77 13.32 11.53
N GLY A 31 -16.57 13.13 10.50
CA GLY A 31 -17.77 13.93 10.24
C GLY A 31 -17.49 15.43 10.18
N VAL A 32 -18.16 16.22 10.99
CA VAL A 32 -18.06 17.70 11.00
C VAL A 32 -16.62 18.18 11.29
N GLU A 33 -15.87 17.46 12.12
CA GLU A 33 -14.49 17.82 12.42
C GLU A 33 -13.57 17.54 11.21
N LEU A 34 -13.84 16.51 10.43
CA LEU A 34 -13.15 16.25 9.17
C LEU A 34 -13.47 17.35 8.14
N ASP A 35 -14.74 17.76 8.01
CA ASP A 35 -15.13 18.89 7.15
C ASP A 35 -14.37 20.18 7.50
N ARG A 36 -14.27 20.46 8.79
CA ARG A 36 -13.51 21.61 9.27
C ARG A 36 -12.03 21.48 8.92
N THR A 37 -11.44 20.31 9.17
CA THR A 37 -10.02 20.04 8.88
C THR A 37 -9.71 20.19 7.40
N ILE A 38 -10.53 19.61 6.51
CA ILE A 38 -10.32 19.73 5.06
C ILE A 38 -10.45 21.18 4.61
N ARG A 39 -11.46 21.91 5.11
CA ARG A 39 -11.65 23.34 4.81
C ARG A 39 -10.43 24.16 5.23
N ASP A 40 -9.96 23.97 6.47
CA ASP A 40 -8.83 24.72 7.00
C ASP A 40 -7.55 24.43 6.19
N LEU A 41 -7.26 23.16 5.91
CA LEU A 41 -6.10 22.76 5.10
C LEU A 41 -6.20 23.23 3.65
N SER A 42 -7.38 23.21 3.05
CA SER A 42 -7.58 23.66 1.67
C SER A 42 -7.31 25.16 1.48
N SER A 43 -7.36 25.96 2.55
CA SER A 43 -7.01 27.39 2.51
C SER A 43 -5.50 27.65 2.27
N TYR A 44 -4.67 26.64 2.40
CA TYR A 44 -3.22 26.72 2.14
C TYR A 44 -2.84 26.35 0.69
N ARG A 45 -3.82 25.99 -0.17
CA ARG A 45 -3.53 25.75 -1.59
C ARG A 45 -3.01 27.00 -2.28
N PRO A 46 -2.07 26.90 -3.23
CA PRO A 46 -1.46 25.68 -3.76
C PRO A 46 -0.21 25.21 -2.98
N ALA A 47 0.21 25.86 -1.90
CA ALA A 47 1.38 25.43 -1.12
C ALA A 47 1.14 24.04 -0.45
N MET A 48 -0.06 23.80 0.10
CA MET A 48 -0.53 22.47 0.46
C MET A 48 -1.02 21.78 -0.82
N ARG A 49 -0.24 20.82 -1.31
CA ARG A 49 -0.49 20.11 -2.58
C ARG A 49 -1.56 19.05 -2.46
N SER A 50 -1.55 18.32 -1.36
CA SER A 50 -2.51 17.23 -1.14
C SER A 50 -2.66 16.91 0.35
N VAL A 51 -3.79 16.26 0.68
CA VAL A 51 -4.07 15.74 2.02
C VAL A 51 -4.57 14.30 1.90
N SER A 52 -3.90 13.35 2.53
CA SER A 52 -4.37 11.97 2.66
C SER A 52 -5.19 11.79 3.94
N ILE A 53 -6.29 11.07 3.84
CA ILE A 53 -7.11 10.65 4.99
C ILE A 53 -6.91 9.14 5.15
N VAL A 54 -6.33 8.73 6.29
CA VAL A 54 -6.05 7.32 6.60
C VAL A 54 -6.77 6.89 7.87
N PRO A 55 -7.27 5.66 7.99
CA PRO A 55 -7.86 5.19 9.23
C PRO A 55 -6.80 4.97 10.31
N VAL A 56 -7.15 5.18 11.56
CA VAL A 56 -6.25 4.89 12.68
C VAL A 56 -5.97 3.39 12.80
N GLY A 57 -4.70 3.01 12.81
CA GLY A 57 -4.26 1.64 13.10
C GLY A 57 -4.42 1.33 14.60
N LEU A 58 -5.16 0.27 14.93
CA LEU A 58 -5.43 -0.14 16.32
C LEU A 58 -4.61 -1.38 16.68
N THR A 59 -3.43 -1.17 17.26
CA THR A 59 -2.59 -2.25 17.76
C THR A 59 -3.13 -2.83 19.06
N LYS A 60 -2.65 -4.01 19.46
CA LYS A 60 -2.96 -4.60 20.77
C LYS A 60 -2.26 -3.90 21.95
N TYR A 61 -1.27 -3.07 21.68
CA TYR A 61 -0.46 -2.34 22.69
C TYR A 61 -1.12 -1.01 23.08
N ARG A 62 -2.37 -1.08 23.55
CA ARG A 62 -3.15 0.11 23.88
C ARG A 62 -3.58 0.19 25.33
N ASP A 63 -2.97 -0.60 26.21
CA ASP A 63 -3.30 -0.57 27.64
C ASP A 63 -3.05 0.82 28.23
N GLY A 64 -4.04 1.34 28.95
CA GLY A 64 -3.98 2.69 29.53
C GLY A 64 -4.21 3.86 28.55
N LEU A 65 -4.40 3.60 27.26
CA LEU A 65 -4.76 4.63 26.28
C LEU A 65 -6.28 4.77 26.13
N ALA A 66 -6.72 5.96 25.69
CA ALA A 66 -8.12 6.20 25.39
C ALA A 66 -8.68 5.15 24.41
N PRO A 67 -9.88 4.60 24.67
CA PRO A 67 -10.50 3.63 23.77
C PRO A 67 -10.85 4.30 22.44
N LEU A 68 -10.51 3.61 21.33
CA LEU A 68 -10.89 4.03 19.99
C LEU A 68 -11.77 2.96 19.36
N THR A 69 -12.78 3.39 18.64
CA THR A 69 -13.66 2.51 17.87
C THR A 69 -13.12 2.35 16.45
N PRO A 70 -12.93 1.12 15.95
CA PRO A 70 -12.52 0.93 14.56
C PRO A 70 -13.63 1.35 13.61
N PHE A 71 -13.25 1.73 12.40
CA PHE A 71 -14.22 1.88 11.32
C PHE A 71 -14.68 0.51 10.83
N ASP A 72 -15.95 0.45 10.44
CA ASP A 72 -16.56 -0.69 9.77
C ASP A 72 -16.93 -0.35 8.33
N ARG A 73 -17.50 -1.29 7.61
CA ARG A 73 -17.85 -1.13 6.19
C ARG A 73 -18.75 0.09 5.94
N GLU A 74 -19.74 0.31 6.77
CA GLU A 74 -20.71 1.40 6.61
C GLU A 74 -20.05 2.76 6.88
N SER A 75 -19.37 2.89 8.02
CA SER A 75 -18.69 4.14 8.39
C SER A 75 -17.54 4.48 7.45
N ALA A 76 -16.83 3.49 6.89
CA ALA A 76 -15.84 3.72 5.85
C ALA A 76 -16.48 4.28 4.56
N GLY A 77 -17.65 3.76 4.19
CA GLY A 77 -18.42 4.27 3.06
C GLY A 77 -18.79 5.75 3.24
N LEU A 78 -19.23 6.15 4.43
CA LEU A 78 -19.56 7.56 4.74
C LEU A 78 -18.32 8.48 4.65
N VAL A 79 -17.16 8.00 5.09
CA VAL A 79 -15.89 8.76 4.96
C VAL A 79 -15.53 8.97 3.49
N ILE A 80 -15.66 7.93 2.66
CA ILE A 80 -15.42 8.05 1.21
C ILE A 80 -16.36 9.08 0.60
N ASP A 81 -17.67 8.99 0.87
CA ASP A 81 -18.66 9.91 0.32
C ASP A 81 -18.33 11.36 0.70
N GLN A 82 -17.94 11.61 1.96
CA GLN A 82 -17.54 12.93 2.44
C GLN A 82 -16.30 13.45 1.70
N ILE A 83 -15.27 12.62 1.54
CA ILE A 83 -14.04 13.00 0.83
C ILE A 83 -14.32 13.28 -0.64
N GLU A 84 -15.10 12.43 -1.31
CA GLU A 84 -15.45 12.60 -2.73
C GLU A 84 -16.30 13.86 -2.96
N ASP A 85 -17.15 14.24 -2.03
CA ASP A 85 -17.88 15.52 -2.11
C ASP A 85 -16.96 16.73 -1.94
N TRP A 86 -15.94 16.63 -1.10
CA TRP A 86 -14.91 17.65 -1.02
C TRP A 86 -14.08 17.72 -2.31
N GLN A 87 -13.65 16.59 -2.88
CA GLN A 87 -12.93 16.55 -4.15
C GLN A 87 -13.71 17.28 -5.28
N LYS A 88 -15.00 16.99 -5.41
CA LYS A 88 -15.86 17.65 -6.42
C LYS A 88 -15.89 19.18 -6.24
N ARG A 89 -16.01 19.66 -5.00
CA ARG A 89 -16.05 21.10 -4.67
C ARG A 89 -14.71 21.77 -4.97
N LEU A 90 -13.60 21.15 -4.54
CA LEU A 90 -12.26 21.68 -4.67
C LEU A 90 -11.78 21.67 -6.14
N ALA A 91 -12.13 20.64 -6.89
CA ALA A 91 -11.84 20.60 -8.34
C ALA A 91 -12.61 21.70 -9.11
N ALA A 92 -13.83 22.02 -8.68
CA ALA A 92 -14.65 23.03 -9.34
C ALA A 92 -14.19 24.47 -9.08
N ASP A 93 -13.43 24.72 -8.01
CA ASP A 93 -12.94 26.08 -7.69
C ASP A 93 -11.72 26.53 -8.53
N GLY A 94 -11.01 25.58 -9.17
CA GLY A 94 -9.91 25.82 -10.09
C GLY A 94 -8.66 26.48 -9.46
N VAL A 95 -8.52 26.43 -8.15
CA VAL A 95 -7.40 27.06 -7.42
C VAL A 95 -6.07 26.35 -7.70
N ASP A 96 -6.07 25.02 -7.79
CA ASP A 96 -4.88 24.24 -8.10
C ASP A 96 -5.16 23.26 -9.25
N PRO A 97 -4.70 23.56 -10.48
CA PRO A 97 -4.89 22.68 -11.62
C PRO A 97 -3.97 21.45 -11.61
N VAL A 98 -2.94 21.41 -10.76
CA VAL A 98 -2.00 20.27 -10.64
C VAL A 98 -2.54 19.23 -9.68
N SER A 99 -3.23 19.66 -8.62
CA SER A 99 -3.88 18.76 -7.66
C SER A 99 -5.34 19.21 -7.43
N PRO A 100 -6.20 19.05 -8.44
CA PRO A 100 -7.57 19.55 -8.38
C PRO A 100 -8.41 18.87 -7.31
N HIS A 101 -8.16 17.60 -7.02
CA HIS A 101 -8.92 16.85 -6.01
C HIS A 101 -8.46 17.14 -4.59
N PHE A 102 -7.17 17.43 -4.40
CA PHE A 102 -6.55 17.88 -3.15
C PHE A 102 -6.61 16.87 -1.98
N VAL A 103 -7.81 16.39 -1.60
CA VAL A 103 -8.00 15.46 -0.48
C VAL A 103 -8.30 14.07 -0.99
N HIS A 104 -7.61 13.07 -0.46
CA HIS A 104 -7.69 11.70 -0.95
C HIS A 104 -7.93 10.71 0.21
N ALA A 105 -8.87 9.79 0.00
CA ALA A 105 -9.02 8.61 0.85
C ALA A 105 -7.94 7.59 0.52
N SER A 106 -7.30 6.99 1.53
CA SER A 106 -6.40 5.86 1.30
C SER A 106 -7.14 4.65 0.75
N ASP A 107 -6.43 3.76 0.07
CA ASP A 107 -6.98 2.53 -0.53
C ASP A 107 -7.68 1.66 0.53
N GLU A 108 -7.20 1.71 1.78
CA GLU A 108 -7.80 1.00 2.92
C GLU A 108 -9.28 1.34 3.12
N TRP A 109 -9.69 2.59 2.91
CA TRP A 109 -11.10 2.99 3.01
C TRP A 109 -11.98 2.27 1.99
N TYR A 110 -11.54 2.25 0.73
CA TYR A 110 -12.29 1.59 -0.35
C TYR A 110 -12.39 0.09 -0.12
N ILE A 111 -11.29 -0.55 0.27
CA ILE A 111 -11.25 -1.98 0.56
C ILE A 111 -12.15 -2.31 1.76
N LEU A 112 -12.08 -1.53 2.84
CA LEU A 112 -12.90 -1.71 4.03
C LEU A 112 -14.40 -1.53 3.72
N ALA A 113 -14.75 -0.52 2.93
CA ALA A 113 -16.11 -0.28 2.47
C ALA A 113 -16.61 -1.33 1.44
N GLY A 114 -15.69 -2.11 0.85
CA GLY A 114 -15.99 -3.02 -0.26
C GLY A 114 -16.42 -2.27 -1.51
N ARG A 115 -15.84 -1.10 -1.75
CA ARG A 115 -16.03 -0.29 -2.94
C ARG A 115 -14.86 -0.46 -3.90
N GLU A 116 -15.11 -0.22 -5.17
CA GLU A 116 -14.05 -0.15 -6.18
C GLU A 116 -13.13 1.05 -5.93
N LEU A 117 -11.84 0.87 -6.23
CA LEU A 117 -10.86 1.95 -6.16
C LEU A 117 -11.14 2.98 -7.27
N PRO A 118 -10.90 4.28 -7.01
CA PRO A 118 -10.99 5.30 -8.04
C PRO A 118 -10.14 4.99 -9.27
N GLU A 119 -10.51 5.55 -10.41
CA GLU A 119 -9.66 5.53 -11.60
C GLU A 119 -8.45 6.46 -11.42
N GLU A 120 -7.42 6.24 -12.23
CA GLU A 120 -6.10 6.86 -12.11
C GLU A 120 -6.15 8.40 -12.05
N GLU A 121 -7.01 9.00 -12.86
CA GLU A 121 -7.15 10.46 -12.95
C GLU A 121 -7.57 11.12 -11.62
N ARG A 122 -8.15 10.33 -10.70
CA ARG A 122 -8.60 10.81 -9.40
C ARG A 122 -7.49 10.95 -8.36
N TYR A 123 -6.28 10.48 -8.67
CA TYR A 123 -5.15 10.47 -7.73
C TYR A 123 -4.14 11.63 -7.94
N ASP A 124 -4.41 12.55 -8.88
CA ASP A 124 -3.58 13.75 -9.13
C ASP A 124 -2.09 13.43 -9.33
N GLY A 125 -1.79 12.33 -10.04
CA GLY A 125 -0.42 11.87 -10.25
C GLY A 125 0.20 11.16 -9.03
N TYR A 126 -0.64 10.62 -8.14
CA TYR A 126 -0.21 9.77 -7.02
C TYR A 126 0.68 10.47 -5.97
N LEU A 127 0.33 11.71 -5.60
CA LEU A 127 1.10 12.54 -4.65
C LEU A 127 1.22 11.96 -3.22
N GLN A 128 0.44 10.92 -2.90
CA GLN A 128 0.31 10.37 -1.54
C GLN A 128 0.52 8.84 -1.49
N LEU A 129 1.31 8.28 -2.42
CA LEU A 129 1.54 6.82 -2.47
C LEU A 129 2.05 6.27 -1.13
N GLU A 130 3.01 6.94 -0.51
CA GLU A 130 3.59 6.51 0.78
C GLU A 130 2.56 6.46 1.92
N ASN A 131 1.47 7.20 1.79
CA ASN A 131 0.34 7.21 2.71
C ASN A 131 -0.78 6.22 2.30
N GLY A 132 -0.50 5.32 1.35
CA GLY A 132 -1.44 4.29 0.91
C GLY A 132 -2.58 4.81 0.04
N VAL A 133 -2.37 5.91 -0.71
CA VAL A 133 -3.35 6.48 -1.63
C VAL A 133 -2.98 6.11 -3.07
N GLY A 134 -3.77 5.26 -3.69
CA GLY A 134 -3.62 4.86 -5.09
C GLY A 134 -2.56 3.79 -5.34
N MET A 135 -1.92 3.23 -4.31
CA MET A 135 -0.92 2.17 -4.47
C MET A 135 -1.48 0.94 -5.19
N VAL A 136 -2.69 0.55 -4.85
CA VAL A 136 -3.33 -0.64 -5.42
C VAL A 136 -3.75 -0.40 -6.86
N ARG A 137 -4.29 0.79 -7.16
CA ARG A 137 -4.64 1.17 -8.53
C ARG A 137 -3.40 1.25 -9.41
N LEU A 138 -2.33 1.89 -8.94
CA LEU A 138 -1.07 1.98 -9.66
C LEU A 138 -0.51 0.60 -9.97
N LEU A 139 -0.42 -0.28 -8.96
CA LEU A 139 0.04 -1.65 -9.15
C LEU A 139 -0.80 -2.41 -10.19
N GLU A 140 -2.13 -2.28 -10.14
CA GLU A 140 -3.03 -2.91 -11.11
C GLU A 140 -2.78 -2.40 -12.53
N ASN A 141 -2.65 -1.08 -12.71
CA ASN A 141 -2.39 -0.46 -14.02
C ASN A 141 -1.04 -0.88 -14.58
N GLU A 142 0.01 -0.89 -13.76
CA GLU A 142 1.36 -1.29 -14.17
C GLU A 142 1.46 -2.78 -14.52
N VAL A 143 0.82 -3.65 -13.72
CA VAL A 143 0.72 -5.09 -14.05
C VAL A 143 0.01 -5.28 -15.39
N ARG A 144 -1.10 -4.57 -15.63
CA ARG A 144 -1.83 -4.65 -16.88
C ARG A 144 -1.00 -4.15 -18.05
N ALA A 145 -0.33 -3.01 -17.89
CA ALA A 145 0.54 -2.45 -18.93
C ALA A 145 1.69 -3.41 -19.28
N ALA A 146 2.31 -4.06 -18.28
CA ALA A 146 3.36 -5.04 -18.53
C ALA A 146 2.83 -6.31 -19.23
N LEU A 147 1.63 -6.79 -18.87
CA LEU A 147 0.95 -7.90 -19.55
C LEU A 147 0.53 -7.58 -21.00
N GLU A 148 0.44 -6.30 -21.35
CA GLU A 148 0.16 -5.83 -22.72
C GLU A 148 1.45 -5.45 -23.48
N SER A 149 2.61 -5.40 -22.84
CA SER A 149 3.90 -5.02 -23.42
C SER A 149 4.53 -6.17 -24.24
N PRO A 150 4.66 -6.05 -25.59
CA PRO A 150 5.26 -7.11 -26.40
C PRO A 150 6.72 -7.42 -26.03
N SER A 151 7.50 -6.40 -25.59
CA SER A 151 8.87 -6.56 -25.17
C SER A 151 8.99 -7.36 -23.88
N PHE A 152 8.17 -7.02 -22.88
CA PHE A 152 8.13 -7.76 -21.61
C PHE A 152 7.65 -9.20 -21.82
N LEU A 153 6.58 -9.39 -22.59
CA LEU A 153 6.04 -10.74 -22.85
C LEU A 153 7.05 -11.64 -23.54
N LYS A 154 7.81 -11.11 -24.52
CA LYS A 154 8.88 -11.87 -25.18
C LYS A 154 9.97 -12.29 -24.19
N GLU A 155 10.45 -11.35 -23.37
CA GLU A 155 11.45 -11.63 -22.33
C GLU A 155 10.95 -12.66 -21.33
N ALA A 156 9.71 -12.49 -20.85
CA ALA A 156 9.09 -13.41 -19.90
C ALA A 156 8.90 -14.82 -20.47
N ASP A 157 8.41 -14.94 -21.71
CA ASP A 157 8.22 -16.25 -22.37
C ASP A 157 9.55 -16.97 -22.64
N GLU A 158 10.66 -16.23 -22.81
CA GLU A 158 12.01 -16.80 -22.94
C GLU A 158 12.64 -17.19 -21.59
N ALA A 159 12.32 -16.46 -20.52
CA ALA A 159 12.94 -16.64 -19.20
C ALA A 159 12.21 -17.68 -18.33
N VAL A 160 10.89 -17.82 -18.48
CA VAL A 160 10.08 -18.64 -17.58
C VAL A 160 10.20 -20.12 -17.94
N ASP A 161 10.63 -20.94 -16.96
CA ASP A 161 10.75 -22.37 -17.12
C ASP A 161 9.36 -23.03 -17.18
N SER A 162 9.08 -23.75 -18.26
CA SER A 162 7.83 -24.49 -18.47
C SER A 162 7.72 -25.76 -17.64
N THR A 163 8.74 -26.13 -16.86
CA THR A 163 8.71 -27.32 -15.98
C THR A 163 7.80 -27.14 -14.76
N GLY A 164 7.37 -25.93 -14.52
CA GLY A 164 6.48 -25.57 -13.43
C GLY A 164 7.20 -24.84 -12.30
N ARG A 165 6.53 -23.83 -11.73
CA ARG A 165 7.01 -23.02 -10.61
C ARG A 165 5.89 -22.82 -9.61
N LYS A 166 6.18 -23.01 -8.32
CA LYS A 166 5.24 -22.79 -7.22
C LYS A 166 5.77 -21.76 -6.26
N VAL A 167 5.05 -20.66 -6.08
CA VAL A 167 5.46 -19.61 -5.17
C VAL A 167 4.38 -19.30 -4.14
N ILE A 168 4.80 -18.96 -2.92
CA ILE A 168 3.94 -18.34 -1.92
C ILE A 168 4.14 -16.84 -2.00
N LEU A 169 3.06 -16.08 -2.20
CA LEU A 169 3.06 -14.63 -2.10
C LEU A 169 2.44 -14.22 -0.76
N ALA A 170 3.27 -13.79 0.19
CA ALA A 170 2.80 -13.32 1.49
C ALA A 170 2.33 -11.87 1.44
N CYS A 171 1.22 -11.58 2.11
CA CYS A 171 0.67 -10.22 2.19
C CYS A 171 -0.11 -10.01 3.49
N GLY A 172 -0.46 -8.76 3.80
CA GLY A 172 -1.46 -8.46 4.83
C GLY A 172 -2.88 -8.80 4.36
N LYS A 173 -3.79 -8.98 5.29
CA LYS A 173 -5.19 -9.35 5.00
C LYS A 173 -5.90 -8.33 4.09
N LEU A 174 -5.56 -7.05 4.21
CA LEU A 174 -6.19 -5.97 3.48
C LEU A 174 -6.14 -6.18 1.97
N ILE A 175 -4.97 -6.55 1.43
CA ILE A 175 -4.70 -6.60 -0.01
C ILE A 175 -4.93 -7.98 -0.65
N GLU A 176 -5.27 -9.00 0.14
CA GLU A 176 -5.34 -10.39 -0.30
C GLU A 176 -6.16 -10.59 -1.58
N ASN A 177 -7.38 -10.03 -1.62
CA ASN A 177 -8.28 -10.23 -2.75
C ASN A 177 -7.78 -9.55 -4.03
N HIS A 178 -7.14 -8.38 -3.89
CA HIS A 178 -6.56 -7.67 -5.04
C HIS A 178 -5.35 -8.46 -5.59
N LEU A 179 -4.48 -8.97 -4.73
CA LEU A 179 -3.36 -9.80 -5.17
C LEU A 179 -3.83 -11.13 -5.80
N LYS A 180 -4.89 -11.75 -5.29
CA LYS A 180 -5.49 -12.92 -5.94
C LYS A 180 -6.02 -12.62 -7.34
N LYS A 181 -6.60 -11.43 -7.55
CA LYS A 181 -7.02 -10.96 -8.88
C LYS A 181 -5.82 -10.82 -9.80
N LEU A 182 -4.77 -10.11 -9.38
CA LEU A 182 -3.57 -9.88 -10.18
C LEU A 182 -2.82 -11.19 -10.50
N THR A 183 -2.64 -12.04 -9.50
CA THR A 183 -1.98 -13.35 -9.69
C THR A 183 -2.82 -14.28 -10.56
N GLY A 184 -4.14 -14.12 -10.57
CA GLY A 184 -5.04 -14.82 -11.49
C GLY A 184 -4.72 -14.50 -12.96
N TRP A 185 -4.46 -13.23 -13.31
CA TRP A 185 -4.07 -12.85 -14.67
C TRP A 185 -2.71 -13.45 -15.06
N ILE A 186 -1.76 -13.53 -14.11
CA ILE A 186 -0.45 -14.15 -14.34
C ILE A 186 -0.61 -15.65 -14.63
N MET A 187 -1.35 -16.36 -13.78
CA MET A 187 -1.59 -17.80 -13.94
C MET A 187 -2.42 -18.16 -15.18
N GLU A 188 -3.30 -17.26 -15.62
CA GLU A 188 -4.02 -17.41 -16.89
C GLU A 188 -3.06 -17.33 -18.08
N ARG A 189 -2.09 -16.41 -18.05
CA ARG A 189 -1.10 -16.25 -19.13
C ARG A 189 0.00 -17.32 -19.09
N TRP A 190 0.44 -17.71 -17.90
CA TRP A 190 1.46 -18.76 -17.68
C TRP A 190 0.92 -19.88 -16.77
N PRO A 191 0.17 -20.85 -17.31
CA PRO A 191 -0.54 -21.87 -16.50
C PRO A 191 0.39 -22.81 -15.72
N TYR A 192 1.68 -22.84 -16.03
CA TYR A 192 2.69 -23.61 -15.31
C TYR A 192 3.30 -22.88 -14.10
N VAL A 193 2.91 -21.63 -13.88
CA VAL A 193 3.24 -20.88 -12.67
C VAL A 193 2.06 -20.95 -11.69
N GLU A 194 2.27 -21.52 -10.52
CA GLU A 194 1.29 -21.60 -9.45
C GLU A 194 1.63 -20.56 -8.36
N ILE A 195 0.77 -19.57 -8.15
CA ILE A 195 0.98 -18.51 -7.16
C ILE A 195 -0.06 -18.65 -6.05
N CYS A 196 0.41 -19.00 -4.85
CA CYS A 196 -0.43 -19.12 -3.68
C CYS A 196 -0.36 -17.85 -2.83
N VAL A 197 -1.35 -16.96 -2.97
CA VAL A 197 -1.46 -15.77 -2.12
C VAL A 197 -1.82 -16.19 -0.69
N ARG A 198 -1.00 -15.79 0.27
CA ARG A 198 -1.19 -16.07 1.70
C ARG A 198 -1.30 -14.79 2.50
N ALA A 199 -2.50 -14.50 2.96
CA ALA A 199 -2.74 -13.42 3.91
C ALA A 199 -2.23 -13.81 5.29
N ILE A 200 -1.27 -13.05 5.80
CA ILE A 200 -0.66 -13.27 7.12
C ILE A 200 -1.43 -12.46 8.16
N ARG A 201 -1.87 -13.14 9.21
CA ARG A 201 -2.45 -12.48 10.37
C ARG A 201 -1.34 -11.80 11.17
N ASN A 202 -1.56 -10.54 11.54
CA ASN A 202 -0.60 -9.83 12.36
C ASN A 202 -0.81 -10.19 13.85
N ASP A 203 -0.02 -11.14 14.35
CA ASP A 203 -0.05 -11.53 15.76
C ASP A 203 0.84 -10.61 16.62
N PHE A 204 1.86 -9.99 15.99
CA PHE A 204 2.82 -9.13 16.69
C PHE A 204 2.18 -7.80 17.11
N PHE A 205 1.54 -7.07 16.20
CA PHE A 205 0.88 -5.79 16.52
C PHE A 205 -0.61 -5.95 16.84
N GLY A 206 -1.23 -7.07 16.47
CA GLY A 206 -2.64 -7.39 16.69
C GLY A 206 -3.42 -7.57 15.40
N GLU A 207 -4.45 -8.42 15.43
CA GLU A 207 -5.23 -8.86 14.25
C GLU A 207 -5.98 -7.74 13.51
N ARG A 208 -6.15 -6.56 14.15
CA ARG A 208 -6.75 -5.38 13.52
C ARG A 208 -5.80 -4.63 12.59
N ILE A 209 -4.52 -4.95 12.64
CA ILE A 209 -3.52 -4.45 11.73
C ILE A 209 -3.52 -5.38 10.52
N THR A 210 -3.96 -4.88 9.36
CA THR A 210 -4.21 -5.68 8.16
C THR A 210 -3.30 -5.35 6.99
N VAL A 211 -2.51 -4.29 7.10
CA VAL A 211 -1.55 -3.85 6.07
C VAL A 211 -0.33 -4.76 6.01
N SER A 212 0.26 -4.91 4.83
CA SER A 212 1.47 -5.75 4.63
C SER A 212 2.69 -5.20 5.35
N GLY A 213 2.87 -3.87 5.37
CA GLY A 213 4.07 -3.21 5.92
C GLY A 213 4.29 -3.39 7.43
N LEU A 214 3.34 -3.98 8.16
CA LEU A 214 3.47 -4.26 9.59
C LEU A 214 3.51 -5.77 9.90
N ILE A 215 3.59 -6.65 8.88
CA ILE A 215 3.81 -8.08 9.08
C ILE A 215 5.27 -8.33 9.47
N THR A 216 5.48 -9.16 10.49
CA THR A 216 6.80 -9.46 11.00
C THR A 216 7.36 -10.79 10.50
N GLY A 217 8.67 -10.97 10.60
CA GLY A 217 9.33 -12.24 10.28
C GLY A 217 8.80 -13.42 11.11
N GLY A 218 8.54 -13.18 12.39
CA GLY A 218 7.95 -14.16 13.28
C GLY A 218 6.53 -14.57 12.90
N ASP A 219 5.71 -13.61 12.38
CA ASP A 219 4.37 -13.93 11.88
C ASP A 219 4.43 -14.81 10.62
N LEU A 220 5.36 -14.52 9.70
CA LEU A 220 5.61 -15.34 8.51
C LEU A 220 6.02 -16.75 8.88
N ILE A 221 7.04 -16.92 9.74
CA ILE A 221 7.56 -18.22 10.14
C ILE A 221 6.46 -19.09 10.76
N ARG A 222 5.68 -18.52 11.69
CA ARG A 222 4.64 -19.28 12.38
C ARG A 222 3.53 -19.75 11.44
N GLN A 223 3.11 -18.92 10.50
CA GLN A 223 1.93 -19.16 9.69
C GLN A 223 2.23 -19.88 8.37
N LEU A 224 3.48 -19.86 7.91
CA LEU A 224 3.87 -20.50 6.64
C LEU A 224 4.62 -21.82 6.82
N ARG A 225 4.97 -22.22 8.05
CA ARG A 225 5.80 -23.41 8.33
C ARG A 225 5.29 -24.68 7.61
N ASP A 226 3.98 -24.92 7.66
CA ASP A 226 3.40 -26.12 7.05
C ASP A 226 3.23 -26.00 5.53
N ALA A 227 3.12 -24.78 5.01
CA ALA A 227 2.93 -24.53 3.58
C ALA A 227 4.24 -24.40 2.80
N ALA A 228 5.33 -24.02 3.48
CA ALA A 228 6.62 -23.73 2.85
C ALA A 228 7.19 -24.92 2.08
N GLY A 229 7.05 -26.16 2.61
CA GLY A 229 7.58 -27.37 1.96
C GLY A 229 6.93 -27.73 0.61
N CYS A 230 5.89 -27.02 0.20
CA CYS A 230 5.20 -27.23 -1.09
C CYS A 230 5.48 -26.13 -2.12
N ALA A 231 6.37 -25.20 -1.84
CA ALA A 231 6.69 -24.07 -2.71
C ALA A 231 8.21 -23.99 -2.98
N ASP A 232 8.56 -23.44 -4.11
CA ASP A 232 9.94 -23.24 -4.53
C ASP A 232 10.52 -21.95 -3.90
N GLU A 233 9.67 -20.95 -3.61
CA GLU A 233 10.10 -19.64 -3.11
C GLU A 233 8.97 -18.92 -2.37
N LEU A 234 9.34 -18.10 -1.37
CA LEU A 234 8.47 -17.14 -0.68
C LEU A 234 8.73 -15.75 -1.22
N LEU A 235 7.68 -15.11 -1.75
CA LEU A 235 7.70 -13.71 -2.16
C LEU A 235 7.14 -12.85 -1.03
N ILE A 236 7.87 -11.80 -0.67
CA ILE A 236 7.45 -10.78 0.31
C ILE A 236 7.56 -9.38 -0.29
N PRO A 237 6.63 -8.46 -0.08
CA PRO A 237 6.78 -7.08 -0.53
C PRO A 237 7.85 -6.36 0.30
N VAL A 238 8.62 -5.50 -0.35
CA VAL A 238 9.67 -4.70 0.30
C VAL A 238 9.15 -3.89 1.49
N SER A 239 7.88 -3.50 1.46
CA SER A 239 7.22 -2.76 2.54
C SER A 239 7.13 -3.53 3.88
N MET A 240 7.36 -4.85 3.90
CA MET A 240 7.47 -5.62 5.16
C MET A 240 8.81 -5.38 5.89
N LEU A 241 9.78 -4.79 5.20
CA LEU A 241 11.13 -4.58 5.71
C LEU A 241 11.34 -3.11 6.11
N ARG A 242 12.29 -2.88 6.99
CA ARG A 242 12.78 -1.53 7.29
C ARG A 242 13.39 -0.91 6.04
N SER A 243 13.21 0.39 5.87
CA SER A 243 13.77 1.11 4.73
C SER A 243 15.28 0.91 4.61
N GLY A 244 15.74 0.48 3.43
CA GLY A 244 17.15 0.25 3.16
C GLY A 244 17.76 -1.00 3.81
N GLU A 245 16.96 -1.82 4.52
CA GLU A 245 17.46 -2.99 5.23
C GLU A 245 16.67 -4.25 4.82
N LYS A 246 17.28 -5.44 4.99
CA LYS A 246 16.61 -6.74 4.85
C LYS A 246 16.14 -7.26 6.21
N VAL A 247 15.60 -6.38 7.04
CA VAL A 247 15.21 -6.64 8.44
C VAL A 247 13.75 -6.30 8.66
N PHE A 248 13.00 -7.21 9.26
CA PHE A 248 11.62 -7.00 9.68
C PHE A 248 11.52 -6.14 10.94
N LEU A 249 10.32 -5.70 11.30
CA LEU A 249 10.09 -4.86 12.48
C LEU A 249 10.33 -5.57 13.83
N ASP A 250 10.43 -6.89 13.82
CA ASP A 250 10.77 -7.72 14.98
C ASP A 250 12.24 -8.16 15.02
N ASP A 251 13.11 -7.44 14.31
CA ASP A 251 14.55 -7.66 14.20
C ASP A 251 14.99 -8.96 13.51
N LEU A 252 14.08 -9.78 13.02
CA LEU A 252 14.43 -10.91 12.18
C LEU A 252 14.84 -10.45 10.78
N THR A 253 15.82 -11.13 10.20
CA THR A 253 16.27 -10.90 8.83
C THR A 253 15.52 -11.78 7.82
N THR A 254 15.60 -11.45 6.54
CA THR A 254 15.09 -12.33 5.46
C THR A 254 15.80 -13.67 5.46
N GLU A 255 17.08 -13.71 5.82
CA GLU A 255 17.90 -14.91 5.96
C GLU A 255 17.43 -15.79 7.13
N ASP A 256 16.98 -15.18 8.24
CA ASP A 256 16.40 -15.92 9.36
C ASP A 256 15.09 -16.60 8.93
N VAL A 257 14.21 -15.87 8.22
CA VAL A 257 12.95 -16.43 7.70
C VAL A 257 13.24 -17.56 6.70
N GLN A 258 14.19 -17.38 5.78
CA GLN A 258 14.60 -18.41 4.83
C GLN A 258 15.13 -19.67 5.54
N ARG A 259 15.96 -19.50 6.55
CA ARG A 259 16.52 -20.61 7.34
C ARG A 259 15.43 -21.40 8.07
N GLU A 260 14.48 -20.71 8.69
CA GLU A 260 13.40 -21.32 9.46
C GLU A 260 12.37 -22.04 8.58
N LEU A 261 12.02 -21.44 7.44
CA LEU A 261 11.05 -22.00 6.49
C LEU A 261 11.68 -23.01 5.51
N LYS A 262 13.01 -22.98 5.35
CA LYS A 262 13.79 -23.82 4.43
C LYS A 262 13.42 -23.65 2.96
N ILE A 263 12.97 -22.45 2.59
CA ILE A 263 12.74 -22.05 1.20
C ILE A 263 13.37 -20.69 0.96
N PRO A 264 13.82 -20.38 -0.27
CA PRO A 264 14.32 -19.07 -0.63
C PRO A 264 13.28 -17.97 -0.33
N VAL A 265 13.74 -16.81 0.11
CA VAL A 265 12.91 -15.60 0.28
C VAL A 265 13.34 -14.58 -0.73
N ARG A 266 12.41 -14.16 -1.58
CA ARG A 266 12.61 -13.10 -2.57
C ARG A 266 11.79 -11.86 -2.18
N ILE A 267 12.41 -10.70 -2.26
CA ILE A 267 11.76 -9.41 -2.08
C ILE A 267 11.12 -9.02 -3.41
N THR A 268 9.83 -8.68 -3.39
CA THR A 268 9.17 -8.02 -4.52
C THR A 268 9.33 -6.51 -4.35
N TRP A 269 9.99 -5.89 -5.32
CA TRP A 269 10.20 -4.46 -5.34
C TRP A 269 8.91 -3.73 -5.74
N THR A 270 8.91 -2.41 -5.63
CA THR A 270 7.79 -1.57 -6.05
C THR A 270 7.63 -1.61 -7.57
N GLY A 271 6.38 -1.53 -8.05
CA GLY A 271 6.07 -1.51 -9.46
C GLY A 271 5.47 -2.82 -9.99
N GLY A 272 4.58 -2.69 -10.97
CA GLY A 272 3.83 -3.82 -11.52
C GLY A 272 4.70 -4.76 -12.34
N GLU A 273 5.68 -4.24 -13.09
CA GLU A 273 6.63 -5.07 -13.84
C GLU A 273 7.51 -5.88 -12.91
N GLU A 274 8.03 -5.26 -11.83
CA GLU A 274 8.85 -5.96 -10.83
C GLU A 274 8.06 -7.03 -10.07
N PHE A 275 6.79 -6.75 -9.80
CA PHE A 275 5.88 -7.75 -9.24
C PHE A 275 5.74 -8.97 -10.16
N LEU A 276 5.55 -8.73 -11.47
CA LEU A 276 5.50 -9.80 -12.48
C LEU A 276 6.82 -10.57 -12.55
N ARG A 277 7.97 -9.88 -12.63
CA ARG A 277 9.30 -10.49 -12.65
C ARG A 277 9.50 -11.43 -11.45
N ALA A 278 9.16 -10.98 -10.27
CA ALA A 278 9.26 -11.80 -9.06
C ALA A 278 8.35 -13.03 -9.12
N CYS A 279 7.08 -12.88 -9.51
CA CYS A 279 6.15 -14.00 -9.67
C CYS A 279 6.62 -15.03 -10.69
N LEU A 280 7.22 -14.57 -11.78
CA LEU A 280 7.74 -15.42 -12.86
C LEU A 280 9.15 -15.99 -12.60
N GLY A 281 9.83 -15.57 -11.54
CA GLY A 281 11.18 -16.01 -11.20
C GLY A 281 12.29 -15.33 -12.00
N MET A 282 11.97 -14.22 -12.67
CA MET A 282 12.92 -13.41 -13.41
C MET A 282 13.77 -12.54 -12.48
N GLU A 283 14.95 -12.14 -12.92
CA GLU A 283 15.78 -11.17 -12.20
C GLU A 283 15.09 -9.80 -12.14
N ALA A 284 15.31 -9.06 -11.05
CA ALA A 284 14.84 -7.68 -10.94
C ALA A 284 15.50 -6.81 -12.01
N SER A 285 14.83 -5.74 -12.46
CA SER A 285 15.45 -4.79 -13.36
C SER A 285 16.58 -4.03 -12.64
N ALA A 286 17.62 -3.64 -13.39
CA ALA A 286 18.77 -2.93 -12.83
C ALA A 286 18.42 -1.55 -12.22
N GLU A 287 17.24 -1.01 -12.57
CA GLU A 287 16.73 0.26 -12.05
C GLU A 287 16.04 0.12 -10.68
N SER A 288 15.37 -1.00 -10.45
CA SER A 288 14.57 -1.23 -9.24
C SER A 288 15.42 -1.37 -7.98
N GLU A 289 16.59 -1.97 -8.09
CA GLU A 289 17.52 -2.10 -6.97
C GLU A 289 18.10 -0.74 -6.53
N ARG A 290 18.19 0.23 -7.43
CA ARG A 290 18.72 1.58 -7.15
C ARG A 290 17.71 2.52 -6.50
N GLN A 291 16.45 2.46 -6.89
CA GLN A 291 15.41 3.39 -6.40
C GLN A 291 15.16 3.31 -4.88
N VAL A 292 15.42 2.17 -4.26
CA VAL A 292 15.23 1.99 -2.81
C VAL A 292 16.29 2.72 -1.98
N TYR A 293 17.45 3.02 -2.57
CA TYR A 293 18.54 3.72 -1.87
C TYR A 293 18.60 5.22 -2.18
N GLU A 294 17.98 5.68 -3.27
CA GLU A 294 18.07 7.08 -3.73
C GLU A 294 16.85 7.95 -3.37
N SER A 295 15.75 7.37 -2.87
CA SER A 295 14.53 8.14 -2.54
C SER A 295 14.63 8.97 -1.25
N TRP A 296 15.80 9.03 -0.61
CA TRP A 296 16.02 9.72 0.67
C TRP A 296 17.19 10.72 0.65
N GLU A 297 17.77 11.03 -0.51
CA GLU A 297 18.64 12.18 -0.72
C GLU A 297 17.83 13.37 -1.30
#